data_7c84d59f5d6c28829f6c0004cd801c8c
#
_entry.id   7c84d59f5d6c28829f6c0004cd801c8c
#
_cell.length_a   1.000
_cell.length_b   1.000
_cell.length_c   1.000
_cell.angle_alpha   90.00
_cell.angle_beta   90.00
_cell.angle_gamma   90.00
#
_symmetry.space_group_name_H-M   'P 1'
#
loop_
_entity.id
_entity.type
_entity.pdbx_description
1 polymer ?
#
loop_
_entity_poly.entity_id
_entity_poly.type
_entity_poly.pdbx_seq_one_letter_code
_entity_poly.pdbx_strand_id
1 'polypeptide(L)'
;LRALISELSLNNPNTPYDIRILVEVKNRDLSVFTSEWDRYRVLVSSVPREFWGLVEFWSEKQLEVLYAGLPGKFINNMIAQTSYRACLMALQKFWLDHQEYDYVYNWEMDVRYIGNYLDFFEGIEAYARREPLAPGMLKYDTWYMPGVPASEQIWMSDDARDTTKVG
;
A
#
# COMPACT_ATOMS: atom_id res chain seq x y z
N LEU A 1 10.36 -9.35 -7.36
CA LEU A 1 10.13 -8.11 -8.09
C LEU A 1 10.33 -8.29 -9.62
N ARG A 2 11.49 -8.78 -10.13
CA ARG A 2 11.72 -8.93 -11.58
C ARG A 2 10.67 -9.80 -12.27
N ALA A 3 10.29 -10.94 -11.70
CA ALA A 3 9.25 -11.80 -12.25
C ALA A 3 7.90 -11.08 -12.34
N LEU A 4 7.49 -10.41 -11.27
CA LEU A 4 6.27 -9.62 -11.23
C LEU A 4 6.26 -8.54 -12.33
N ILE A 5 7.32 -7.76 -12.45
CA ILE A 5 7.44 -6.71 -13.49
C ILE A 5 7.43 -7.34 -14.89
N SER A 6 8.18 -8.42 -15.09
CA SER A 6 8.25 -9.08 -16.40
C SER A 6 6.89 -9.61 -16.85
N GLU A 7 6.16 -10.25 -15.95
CA GLU A 7 4.88 -10.88 -16.28
C GLU A 7 3.75 -9.87 -16.44
N LEU A 8 3.73 -8.81 -15.62
CA LEU A 8 2.66 -7.83 -15.65
C LEU A 8 2.86 -6.69 -16.66
N SER A 9 4.10 -6.38 -17.07
CA SER A 9 4.33 -5.25 -17.98
C SER A 9 5.07 -5.61 -19.25
N LEU A 10 6.19 -6.35 -19.16
CA LEU A 10 7.05 -6.59 -20.34
C LEU A 10 6.46 -7.63 -21.28
N ASN A 11 5.83 -8.67 -20.76
CA ASN A 11 5.28 -9.77 -21.54
C ASN A 11 3.85 -9.51 -22.04
N ASN A 12 3.21 -8.47 -21.53
CA ASN A 12 1.86 -8.11 -21.92
C ASN A 12 1.68 -6.59 -21.98
N PRO A 13 2.02 -5.95 -23.11
CA PRO A 13 1.94 -4.50 -23.26
C PRO A 13 0.52 -3.93 -23.19
N ASN A 14 -0.50 -4.79 -23.29
CA ASN A 14 -1.91 -4.39 -23.17
C ASN A 14 -2.49 -4.67 -21.77
N THR A 15 -1.64 -5.03 -20.82
CA THR A 15 -2.10 -5.25 -19.45
C THR A 15 -2.61 -3.95 -18.83
N PRO A 16 -3.68 -3.98 -18.05
CA PRO A 16 -4.16 -2.80 -17.31
C PRO A 16 -3.31 -2.48 -16.09
N TYR A 17 -2.26 -3.27 -15.79
CA TYR A 17 -1.45 -3.11 -14.60
C TYR A 17 -0.27 -2.19 -14.83
N ASP A 18 -0.15 -1.14 -14.01
CA ASP A 18 1.02 -0.29 -13.89
C ASP A 18 1.75 -0.59 -12.58
N ILE A 19 3.06 -0.76 -12.65
CA ILE A 19 3.86 -1.13 -11.47
C ILE A 19 4.64 0.09 -11.01
N ARG A 20 4.48 0.42 -9.73
CA ARG A 20 5.24 1.48 -9.06
C ARG A 20 5.98 0.93 -7.85
N ILE A 21 7.15 1.45 -7.59
CA ILE A 21 8.00 1.08 -6.46
C ILE A 21 8.03 2.25 -5.49
N LEU A 22 7.34 2.13 -4.37
CA LEU A 22 7.34 3.16 -3.34
C LEU A 22 8.64 3.06 -2.52
N VAL A 23 9.51 4.04 -2.67
CA VAL A 23 10.81 4.10 -1.99
C VAL A 23 10.78 5.13 -0.87
N GLU A 24 10.98 4.66 0.34
CA GLU A 24 11.11 5.52 1.52
C GLU A 24 12.46 6.23 1.53
N VAL A 25 12.43 7.54 1.66
CA VAL A 25 13.61 8.36 1.87
C VAL A 25 13.77 8.68 3.36
N LYS A 26 14.55 7.85 4.06
CA LYS A 26 14.78 7.99 5.51
C LYS A 26 15.63 9.20 5.88
N ASN A 27 16.56 9.59 5.01
CA ASN A 27 17.41 10.73 5.28
C ASN A 27 16.63 12.02 5.10
N ARG A 28 16.38 12.71 6.21
CA ARG A 28 15.57 13.92 6.27
C ARG A 28 16.24 15.16 5.66
N ASP A 29 17.57 15.10 5.41
CA ASP A 29 18.35 16.19 4.82
C ASP A 29 18.30 16.16 3.29
N LEU A 30 17.81 15.10 2.69
CA LEU A 30 17.67 14.96 1.24
C LEU A 30 16.36 15.59 0.75
N SER A 31 16.48 16.45 -0.23
CA SER A 31 15.36 17.17 -0.85
C SER A 31 14.90 16.50 -2.15
N VAL A 32 14.59 15.19 -2.10
CA VAL A 32 14.29 14.39 -3.29
C VAL A 32 13.07 14.86 -4.11
N PHE A 33 12.21 15.69 -3.54
CA PHE A 33 11.03 16.22 -4.22
C PHE A 33 11.34 17.49 -5.02
N THR A 34 12.49 18.15 -4.77
CA THR A 34 12.87 19.41 -5.40
C THR A 34 14.28 19.40 -5.99
N SER A 35 15.11 18.41 -5.64
CA SER A 35 16.50 18.28 -6.08
C SER A 35 16.69 17.00 -6.90
N GLU A 36 16.92 17.16 -8.20
CA GLU A 36 17.26 16.04 -9.10
C GLU A 36 18.55 15.33 -8.67
N TRP A 37 19.50 16.07 -8.10
CA TRP A 37 20.73 15.47 -7.59
C TRP A 37 20.49 14.54 -6.40
N ASP A 38 19.63 14.93 -5.45
CA ASP A 38 19.28 14.09 -4.31
C ASP A 38 18.46 12.87 -4.74
N ARG A 39 17.55 13.05 -5.71
CA ARG A 39 16.85 11.92 -6.35
C ARG A 39 17.82 10.92 -6.93
N TYR A 40 18.77 11.39 -7.73
CA TYR A 40 19.78 10.54 -8.34
C TYR A 40 20.62 9.80 -7.28
N ARG A 41 21.04 10.48 -6.21
CA ARG A 41 21.80 9.85 -5.11
C ARG A 41 21.03 8.71 -4.45
N VAL A 42 19.75 8.89 -4.19
CA VAL A 42 18.89 7.84 -3.61
C VAL A 42 18.73 6.68 -4.59
N LEU A 43 18.45 6.95 -5.85
CA LEU A 43 18.30 5.93 -6.89
C LEU A 43 19.57 5.07 -6.99
N VAL A 44 20.74 5.70 -7.12
CA VAL A 44 22.02 4.98 -7.26
C VAL A 44 22.34 4.12 -6.03
N SER A 45 22.00 4.62 -4.84
CA SER A 45 22.33 3.91 -3.59
C SER A 45 21.35 2.81 -3.21
N SER A 46 20.09 2.89 -3.69
CA SER A 46 19.02 2.07 -3.12
C SER A 46 18.27 1.23 -4.14
N VAL A 47 18.31 1.57 -5.43
CA VAL A 47 17.47 0.93 -6.45
C VAL A 47 18.30 0.49 -7.65
N PRO A 48 18.16 -0.77 -8.11
CA PRO A 48 18.75 -1.19 -9.37
C PRO A 48 18.33 -0.31 -10.54
N ARG A 49 19.28 0.03 -11.42
CA ARG A 49 19.08 0.99 -12.51
C ARG A 49 17.88 0.65 -13.42
N GLU A 50 17.64 -0.63 -13.62
CA GLU A 50 16.53 -1.13 -14.44
C GLU A 50 15.13 -0.72 -13.91
N PHE A 51 15.01 -0.36 -12.63
CA PHE A 51 13.74 -0.01 -11.98
C PHE A 51 13.56 1.49 -11.73
N TRP A 52 14.53 2.33 -12.10
CA TRP A 52 14.47 3.76 -11.78
C TRP A 52 13.23 4.47 -12.32
N GLY A 53 12.75 4.04 -13.50
CA GLY A 53 11.53 4.59 -14.10
C GLY A 53 10.23 4.22 -13.39
N LEU A 54 10.28 3.26 -12.45
CA LEU A 54 9.12 2.79 -11.70
C LEU A 54 9.05 3.39 -10.30
N VAL A 55 10.06 4.20 -9.90
CA VAL A 55 10.21 4.68 -8.53
C VAL A 55 9.36 5.90 -8.25
N GLU A 56 8.60 5.80 -7.17
CA GLU A 56 7.92 6.90 -6.49
C GLU A 56 8.54 7.11 -5.11
N PHE A 57 8.93 8.32 -4.78
CA PHE A 57 9.51 8.62 -3.49
C PHE A 57 8.45 9.07 -2.48
N TRP A 58 8.65 8.63 -1.25
CA TRP A 58 7.94 9.18 -0.11
C TRP A 58 8.88 9.36 1.09
N SER A 59 8.50 10.16 2.06
CA SER A 59 9.27 10.36 3.28
C SER A 59 8.36 10.62 4.47
N GLU A 60 8.83 10.27 5.67
CA GLU A 60 8.12 10.59 6.91
C GLU A 60 7.84 12.10 7.03
N LYS A 61 8.79 12.94 6.63
CA LYS A 61 8.62 14.40 6.63
C LYS A 61 7.45 14.88 5.76
N GLN A 62 7.25 14.23 4.61
CA GLN A 62 6.12 14.52 3.74
C GLN A 62 4.81 14.09 4.39
N LEU A 63 4.78 12.92 5.03
CA LEU A 63 3.61 12.45 5.75
C LEU A 63 3.28 13.31 6.99
N GLU A 64 4.29 13.86 7.67
CA GLU A 64 4.09 14.82 8.76
C GLU A 64 3.34 16.08 8.28
N VAL A 65 3.62 16.54 7.07
CA VAL A 65 2.92 17.67 6.48
C VAL A 65 1.50 17.32 6.06
N LEU A 66 1.32 16.19 5.39
CA LEU A 66 0.01 15.73 4.93
C LEU A 66 -0.94 15.40 6.08
N TYR A 67 -0.41 14.82 7.13
CA TYR A 67 -1.16 14.40 8.32
C TYR A 67 -0.81 15.22 9.56
N ALA A 68 -0.72 16.54 9.39
CA ALA A 68 -0.33 17.46 10.45
C ALA A 68 -1.26 17.44 11.68
N GLY A 69 -2.50 16.95 11.53
CA GLY A 69 -3.46 16.79 12.63
C GLY A 69 -3.23 15.55 13.49
N LEU A 70 -2.34 14.64 13.10
CA LEU A 70 -2.04 13.47 13.90
C LEU A 70 -1.12 13.85 15.07
N PRO A 71 -1.38 13.31 16.27
CA PRO A 71 -0.47 13.53 17.41
C PRO A 71 0.92 12.99 17.07
N GLY A 72 1.95 13.79 17.29
CA GLY A 72 3.35 13.42 17.01
C GLY A 72 3.85 12.21 17.80
N LYS A 73 3.12 11.85 18.87
CA LYS A 73 3.41 10.66 19.68
C LYS A 73 2.11 10.02 20.15
N PHE A 74 2.01 8.72 19.93
CA PHE A 74 0.97 7.87 20.51
C PHE A 74 1.39 7.30 21.88
N ILE A 75 0.50 6.50 22.45
CA ILE A 75 0.80 5.69 23.64
C ILE A 75 2.15 4.99 23.46
N ASN A 76 3.02 5.05 24.47
CA ASN A 76 4.39 4.53 24.47
C ASN A 76 5.42 5.31 23.63
N ASN A 77 5.26 6.62 23.46
CA ASN A 77 6.20 7.47 22.72
C ASN A 77 6.45 7.09 21.25
N MET A 78 5.56 6.33 20.66
CA MET A 78 5.72 5.90 19.25
C MET A 78 5.24 6.99 18.31
N ILE A 79 6.08 7.33 17.34
CA ILE A 79 5.77 8.31 16.29
C ILE A 79 4.81 7.66 15.26
N ALA A 80 3.72 8.36 14.93
CA ALA A 80 2.70 7.88 13.99
C ALA A 80 3.26 7.66 12.58
N GLN A 81 4.15 8.54 12.16
CA GLN A 81 4.67 8.62 10.80
C GLN A 81 5.91 7.75 10.54
N THR A 82 6.28 6.86 11.49
CA THR A 82 7.39 5.93 11.25
C THR A 82 7.03 4.94 10.14
N SER A 83 8.01 4.52 9.35
CA SER A 83 7.86 3.64 8.19
C SER A 83 7.04 2.38 8.48
N TYR A 84 7.20 1.78 9.63
CA TYR A 84 6.45 0.58 10.03
C TYR A 84 4.93 0.81 10.19
N ARG A 85 4.52 2.03 10.57
CA ARG A 85 3.11 2.38 10.77
C ARG A 85 2.54 3.20 9.62
N ALA A 86 3.41 3.93 8.95
CA ALA A 86 3.04 4.84 7.89
C ALA A 86 2.97 4.19 6.50
N CYS A 87 3.19 2.88 6.37
CA CYS A 87 3.10 2.20 5.08
C CYS A 87 1.75 2.43 4.39
N LEU A 88 0.65 2.39 5.14
CA LEU A 88 -0.68 2.70 4.62
C LEU A 88 -0.86 4.19 4.31
N MET A 89 -0.21 5.09 5.04
CA MET A 89 -0.25 6.54 4.75
C MET A 89 0.51 6.86 3.46
N ALA A 90 1.63 6.20 3.21
CA ALA A 90 2.35 6.31 1.94
C ALA A 90 1.50 5.82 0.77
N LEU A 91 0.74 4.74 0.96
CA LEU A 91 -0.20 4.23 -0.02
C LEU A 91 -1.38 5.18 -0.27
N GLN A 92 -1.93 5.78 0.79
CA GLN A 92 -2.97 6.81 0.68
C GLN A 92 -2.47 8.03 -0.08
N LYS A 93 -1.23 8.48 0.21
CA LYS A 93 -0.61 9.57 -0.55
C LYS A 93 -0.48 9.21 -2.01
N PHE A 94 0.04 8.03 -2.32
CA PHE A 94 0.15 7.55 -3.69
C PHE A 94 -1.22 7.59 -4.40
N TRP A 95 -2.27 7.08 -3.75
CA TRP A 95 -3.63 7.12 -4.27
C TRP A 95 -4.13 8.56 -4.52
N LEU A 96 -3.80 9.48 -3.64
CA LEU A 96 -4.18 10.90 -3.81
C LEU A 96 -3.49 11.56 -5.01
N ASP A 97 -2.24 11.17 -5.27
CA ASP A 97 -1.46 11.70 -6.40
C ASP A 97 -1.84 11.05 -7.74
N HIS A 98 -2.42 9.86 -7.71
CA HIS A 98 -2.69 9.01 -8.88
C HIS A 98 -4.16 8.60 -8.96
N GLN A 99 -5.03 9.59 -9.21
CA GLN A 99 -6.48 9.36 -9.34
C GLN A 99 -6.88 8.70 -10.66
N GLU A 100 -5.94 8.45 -11.54
CA GLU A 100 -6.12 7.71 -12.79
C GLU A 100 -6.29 6.21 -12.60
N TYR A 101 -5.92 5.67 -11.43
CA TYR A 101 -6.07 4.24 -11.15
C TYR A 101 -7.39 3.94 -10.46
N ASP A 102 -8.08 2.89 -10.92
CA ASP A 102 -9.31 2.39 -10.29
C ASP A 102 -9.02 1.59 -9.02
N TYR A 103 -7.87 0.88 -8.97
CA TYR A 103 -7.45 0.02 -7.86
C TYR A 103 -5.96 0.11 -7.62
N VAL A 104 -5.55 -0.10 -6.37
CA VAL A 104 -4.14 -0.21 -5.97
C VAL A 104 -3.92 -1.50 -5.19
N TYR A 105 -3.00 -2.33 -5.67
CA TYR A 105 -2.53 -3.51 -4.97
C TYR A 105 -1.24 -3.20 -4.23
N ASN A 106 -1.24 -3.34 -2.91
CA ASN A 106 -0.01 -3.26 -2.13
C ASN A 106 0.69 -4.61 -2.12
N TRP A 107 1.88 -4.68 -2.72
CA TRP A 107 2.68 -5.90 -2.80
C TRP A 107 3.98 -5.75 -2.02
N GLU A 108 4.16 -6.56 -1.00
CA GLU A 108 5.38 -6.60 -0.21
C GLU A 108 6.52 -7.21 -1.05
N MET A 109 7.72 -6.61 -0.99
CA MET A 109 8.84 -7.02 -1.86
C MET A 109 9.43 -8.39 -1.51
N ASP A 110 9.23 -8.87 -0.30
CA ASP A 110 9.67 -10.17 0.20
C ASP A 110 8.62 -11.28 -0.04
N VAL A 111 7.42 -10.93 -0.46
CA VAL A 111 6.40 -11.90 -0.87
C VAL A 111 6.69 -12.42 -2.26
N ARG A 112 6.74 -13.75 -2.39
CA ARG A 112 6.90 -14.44 -3.66
C ARG A 112 5.69 -15.31 -3.95
N TYR A 113 5.05 -15.07 -5.07
CA TYR A 113 4.05 -15.97 -5.62
C TYR A 113 4.72 -17.05 -6.49
N ILE A 114 4.30 -18.31 -6.32
CA ILE A 114 4.73 -19.43 -7.15
C ILE A 114 3.64 -19.71 -8.19
N GLY A 115 3.78 -19.08 -9.34
CA GLY A 115 2.81 -19.13 -10.44
C GLY A 115 2.97 -17.92 -11.34
N ASN A 116 2.06 -17.73 -12.26
CA ASN A 116 2.02 -16.56 -13.12
C ASN A 116 1.30 -15.40 -12.40
N TYR A 117 1.93 -14.24 -12.31
CA TYR A 117 1.36 -13.08 -11.61
C TYR A 117 0.14 -12.51 -12.33
N LEU A 118 0.10 -12.56 -13.67
CA LEU A 118 -1.06 -12.07 -14.43
C LEU A 118 -2.29 -12.93 -14.11
N ASP A 119 -2.16 -14.25 -14.20
CA ASP A 119 -3.25 -15.19 -13.86
C ASP A 119 -3.73 -14.99 -12.41
N PHE A 120 -2.80 -14.70 -11.51
CA PHE A 120 -3.11 -14.44 -10.10
C PHE A 120 -3.97 -13.19 -9.91
N PHE A 121 -3.56 -12.06 -10.50
CA PHE A 121 -4.30 -10.81 -10.35
C PHE A 121 -5.64 -10.86 -11.09
N GLU A 122 -5.70 -11.44 -12.29
CA GLU A 122 -6.96 -11.68 -13.01
C GLU A 122 -7.90 -12.57 -12.20
N GLY A 123 -7.35 -13.57 -11.51
CA GLY A 123 -8.10 -14.45 -10.62
C GLY A 123 -8.69 -13.70 -9.42
N ILE A 124 -7.92 -12.80 -8.79
CA ILE A 124 -8.40 -11.93 -7.71
C ILE A 124 -9.54 -11.03 -8.20
N GLU A 125 -9.37 -10.38 -9.35
CA GLU A 125 -10.40 -9.51 -9.92
C GLU A 125 -11.67 -10.28 -10.27
N ALA A 126 -11.53 -11.44 -10.90
CA ALA A 126 -12.66 -12.31 -11.22
C ALA A 126 -13.41 -12.79 -9.98
N TYR A 127 -12.67 -13.05 -8.90
CA TYR A 127 -13.27 -13.38 -7.61
C TYR A 127 -14.00 -12.19 -7.01
N ALA A 128 -13.36 -11.02 -6.91
CA ALA A 128 -13.95 -9.82 -6.35
C ALA A 128 -15.22 -9.37 -7.08
N ARG A 129 -15.28 -9.54 -8.41
CA ARG A 129 -16.47 -9.23 -9.21
C ARG A 129 -17.64 -10.18 -8.95
N ARG A 130 -17.38 -11.40 -8.50
CA ARG A 130 -18.43 -12.40 -8.21
C ARG A 130 -18.97 -12.29 -6.80
N GLU A 131 -18.14 -11.82 -5.87
CA GLU A 131 -18.54 -11.68 -4.48
C GLU A 131 -19.43 -10.44 -4.31
N PRO A 132 -20.66 -10.61 -3.84
CA PRO A 132 -21.51 -9.45 -3.53
C PRO A 132 -20.88 -8.68 -2.38
N LEU A 133 -20.56 -7.42 -2.61
CA LEU A 133 -20.22 -6.51 -1.52
C LEU A 133 -21.44 -6.39 -0.60
N ALA A 134 -21.38 -7.01 0.56
CA ALA A 134 -22.43 -6.83 1.56
C ALA A 134 -22.49 -5.35 1.96
N PRO A 135 -23.71 -4.78 2.08
CA PRO A 135 -23.86 -3.41 2.56
C PRO A 135 -23.14 -3.24 3.90
N GLY A 136 -22.12 -2.40 3.96
CA GLY A 136 -21.31 -2.20 5.16
C GLY A 136 -19.90 -2.84 5.12
N MET A 137 -19.56 -3.68 4.13
CA MET A 137 -18.19 -4.19 3.93
C MET A 137 -17.17 -3.09 3.57
N LEU A 138 -17.63 -1.91 3.19
CA LEU A 138 -16.79 -0.71 3.00
C LEU A 138 -16.43 -0.02 4.32
N LYS A 139 -16.88 -0.54 5.45
CA LYS A 139 -16.40 -0.06 6.74
C LYS A 139 -15.02 -0.64 7.01
N TYR A 140 -14.07 0.22 7.25
CA TYR A 140 -12.65 -0.04 7.51
C TYR A 140 -12.34 -1.05 8.63
N ASP A 141 -13.36 -1.56 9.31
CA ASP A 141 -13.26 -2.40 10.50
C ASP A 141 -13.59 -3.88 10.23
N THR A 142 -13.96 -4.26 9.01
CA THR A 142 -14.34 -5.64 8.70
C THR A 142 -13.23 -6.38 7.98
N TRP A 143 -12.68 -7.39 8.64
CA TRP A 143 -11.82 -8.37 8.00
C TRP A 143 -12.69 -9.34 7.21
N TYR A 144 -12.49 -9.40 5.90
CA TYR A 144 -13.15 -10.40 5.06
C TYR A 144 -12.46 -11.75 5.26
N MET A 145 -13.21 -12.74 5.72
CA MET A 145 -12.76 -14.13 5.76
C MET A 145 -13.49 -14.94 4.68
N PRO A 146 -12.78 -15.40 3.63
CA PRO A 146 -13.39 -16.25 2.61
C PRO A 146 -14.02 -17.50 3.23
N GLY A 147 -15.25 -17.81 2.83
CA GLY A 147 -15.97 -18.99 3.32
C GLY A 147 -16.75 -18.80 4.63
N VAL A 148 -16.65 -17.65 5.28
CA VAL A 148 -17.48 -17.30 6.44
C VAL A 148 -18.68 -16.47 5.98
N PRO A 149 -19.92 -16.85 6.32
CA PRO A 149 -21.11 -16.07 5.97
C PRO A 149 -21.01 -14.62 6.47
N ALA A 150 -21.47 -13.66 5.68
CA ALA A 150 -21.41 -12.24 6.02
C ALA A 150 -22.08 -11.91 7.37
N SER A 151 -23.11 -12.66 7.77
CA SER A 151 -23.76 -12.56 9.07
C SER A 151 -22.86 -12.91 10.25
N GLU A 152 -21.88 -13.78 10.04
CA GLU A 152 -20.93 -14.20 11.09
C GLU A 152 -19.69 -13.29 11.11
N GLN A 153 -19.35 -12.65 10.00
CA GLN A 153 -18.23 -11.68 9.93
C GLN A 153 -18.54 -10.39 10.66
N ILE A 154 -19.81 -9.95 10.67
CA ILE A 154 -20.26 -8.75 11.39
C ILE A 154 -20.13 -8.92 12.91
N TRP A 155 -20.20 -10.14 13.39
CA TRP A 155 -20.16 -10.45 14.81
C TRP A 155 -18.81 -10.11 15.46
N MET A 156 -17.72 -10.30 14.75
CA MET A 156 -16.37 -9.99 15.25
C MET A 156 -16.09 -8.49 15.37
N SER A 157 -16.84 -7.64 14.65
CA SER A 157 -16.67 -6.18 14.71
C SER A 157 -17.40 -5.53 15.88
N ASP A 158 -18.48 -6.13 16.35
CA ASP A 158 -19.28 -5.58 17.46
C ASP A 158 -18.67 -5.89 18.82
N ASP A 159 -18.03 -7.05 18.99
CA ASP A 159 -17.31 -7.39 20.22
C ASP A 159 -16.04 -6.52 20.44
N ALA A 160 -15.42 -6.07 19.35
CA ALA A 160 -14.26 -5.17 19.43
C ALA A 160 -14.63 -3.74 19.86
N ARG A 161 -15.90 -3.36 19.78
CA ARG A 161 -16.40 -2.02 20.19
C ARG A 161 -16.85 -1.93 21.64
N ASP A 162 -17.11 -3.06 22.28
CA ASP A 162 -17.54 -3.08 23.67
C ASP A 162 -16.33 -3.03 24.63
N THR A 163 -15.61 -1.90 24.58
CA THR A 163 -14.51 -1.60 25.50
C THR A 163 -14.98 -1.35 26.94
N THR A 164 -16.30 -1.41 27.20
CA THR A 164 -16.88 -1.19 28.55
C THR A 164 -16.82 -2.44 29.43
N LYS A 165 -16.40 -3.60 28.89
CA LYS A 165 -16.32 -4.87 29.65
C LYS A 165 -14.94 -5.20 30.22
N VAL A 166 -13.97 -4.31 30.11
CA VAL A 166 -12.66 -4.48 30.78
C VAL A 166 -12.62 -3.51 31.95
N GLY A 167 -13.21 -3.94 33.04
CA GLY A 167 -13.08 -3.38 34.37
C GLY A 167 -12.30 -4.33 35.27
#